data_8488aa76fc9e921615dc4e2464f07be7
#
_entry.id   8488aa76fc9e921615dc4e2464f07be7
#
_cell.length_a   1.000
_cell.length_b   1.000
_cell.length_c   1.000
_cell.angle_alpha   90.00
_cell.angle_beta   90.00
_cell.angle_gamma   90.00
#
_symmetry.space_group_name_H-M   'P 1'
#
loop_
_entity.id
_entity.type
_entity.pdbx_description
1 polymer ?
#
loop_
_entity_poly.entity_id
_entity_poly.type
_entity_poly.pdbx_seq_one_letter_code
_entity_poly.pdbx_strand_id
1 'polypeptide(L)'
;MTDNQDVISAAVLHDVVEDTGITIEEIEEKFGARVRTLVESETEDKRADLPPEDTWRIRKEESLEELANCGDNDILILWLGDKLANMRSFYRIWRNEGKNMWQSFNQKDPEQQFWYYNTIAELTSPLKDFPAWQEYNELLKIVFERNS
;
A
#
# COMPACT_ATOMS: atom_id res chain seq x y z
N MET A 1 -3.31 13.54 -8.51
CA MET A 1 -3.60 12.35 -9.31
C MET A 1 -5.09 12.13 -9.50
N THR A 2 -5.91 12.43 -8.52
CA THR A 2 -7.37 12.34 -8.62
C THR A 2 -8.04 13.40 -7.76
N ASP A 3 -9.22 13.90 -8.20
CA ASP A 3 -10.12 14.73 -7.41
C ASP A 3 -11.43 13.99 -7.09
N ASN A 4 -11.50 12.69 -7.36
CA ASN A 4 -12.64 11.85 -7.02
C ASN A 4 -12.78 11.77 -5.49
N GLN A 5 -13.90 12.27 -4.97
CA GLN A 5 -14.13 12.34 -3.52
C GLN A 5 -14.19 10.97 -2.86
N ASP A 6 -14.70 9.97 -3.56
CA ASP A 6 -14.77 8.61 -3.01
C ASP A 6 -13.37 8.02 -2.81
N VAL A 7 -12.46 8.24 -3.77
CA VAL A 7 -11.07 7.78 -3.66
C VAL A 7 -10.35 8.50 -2.53
N ILE A 8 -10.53 9.82 -2.43
CA ILE A 8 -9.92 10.63 -1.37
C ILE A 8 -10.43 10.17 0.01
N SER A 9 -11.74 9.95 0.13
CA SER A 9 -12.34 9.47 1.38
C SER A 9 -11.79 8.10 1.77
N ALA A 10 -11.67 7.18 0.81
CA ALA A 10 -11.13 5.85 1.07
C ALA A 10 -9.67 5.92 1.53
N ALA A 11 -8.87 6.80 0.93
CA ALA A 11 -7.46 6.98 1.32
C ALA A 11 -7.32 7.43 2.78
N VAL A 12 -8.29 8.22 3.27
CA VAL A 12 -8.29 8.65 4.68
C VAL A 12 -8.83 7.56 5.59
N LEU A 13 -9.85 6.80 5.14
CA LEU A 13 -10.64 5.93 6.00
C LEU A 13 -10.10 4.50 6.14
N HIS A 14 -9.24 4.02 5.24
CA HIS A 14 -8.78 2.62 5.32
C HIS A 14 -8.04 2.31 6.63
N ASP A 15 -7.22 3.23 7.13
CA ASP A 15 -6.52 3.05 8.40
C ASP A 15 -7.49 3.07 9.59
N VAL A 16 -8.60 3.79 9.47
CA VAL A 16 -9.60 3.87 10.52
C VAL A 16 -10.22 2.49 10.78
N VAL A 17 -10.51 1.75 9.70
CA VAL A 17 -11.06 0.38 9.83
C VAL A 17 -10.04 -0.55 10.47
N GLU A 18 -8.77 -0.45 10.09
CA GLU A 18 -7.71 -1.32 10.62
C GLU A 18 -7.34 -0.99 12.07
N ASP A 19 -7.30 0.30 12.42
CA ASP A 19 -6.71 0.77 13.68
C ASP A 19 -7.73 1.11 14.76
N THR A 20 -9.02 1.10 14.45
CA THR A 20 -10.08 1.44 15.40
C THR A 20 -11.17 0.37 15.38
N GLY A 21 -12.19 0.53 16.22
CA GLY A 21 -13.35 -0.37 16.26
C GLY A 21 -14.43 -0.04 15.24
N ILE A 22 -14.21 0.92 14.35
CA ILE A 22 -15.20 1.28 13.32
C ILE A 22 -15.28 0.17 12.29
N THR A 23 -16.49 -0.29 11.97
CA THR A 23 -16.71 -1.39 11.04
C THR A 23 -16.85 -0.90 9.60
N ILE A 24 -16.63 -1.81 8.66
CA ILE A 24 -16.81 -1.51 7.24
C ILE A 24 -18.27 -1.19 6.92
N GLU A 25 -19.21 -1.79 7.64
CA GLU A 25 -20.62 -1.50 7.48
C GLU A 25 -20.95 -0.06 7.89
N GLU A 26 -20.30 0.44 8.93
CA GLU A 26 -20.47 1.83 9.35
C GLU A 26 -19.90 2.81 8.30
N ILE A 27 -18.82 2.42 7.64
CA ILE A 27 -18.25 3.21 6.53
C ILE A 27 -19.25 3.30 5.37
N GLU A 28 -19.87 2.16 5.01
CA GLU A 28 -20.87 2.15 3.93
C GLU A 28 -22.07 3.01 4.25
N GLU A 29 -22.56 2.95 5.49
CA GLU A 29 -23.72 3.73 5.94
C GLU A 29 -23.47 5.23 5.82
N LYS A 30 -22.27 5.69 6.18
CA LYS A 30 -21.94 7.12 6.21
C LYS A 30 -21.41 7.65 4.89
N PHE A 31 -20.71 6.85 4.11
CA PHE A 31 -19.96 7.30 2.93
C PHE A 31 -20.37 6.61 1.64
N GLY A 32 -21.20 5.56 1.71
CA GLY A 32 -21.73 4.87 0.53
C GLY A 32 -20.94 3.63 0.14
N ALA A 33 -21.56 2.83 -0.76
CA ALA A 33 -21.04 1.54 -1.17
C ALA A 33 -19.70 1.65 -1.94
N ARG A 34 -19.50 2.72 -2.70
CA ARG A 34 -18.26 2.90 -3.46
C ARG A 34 -17.06 3.11 -2.54
N VAL A 35 -17.22 3.95 -1.52
CA VAL A 35 -16.15 4.17 -0.53
C VAL A 35 -15.86 2.87 0.22
N ARG A 36 -16.91 2.11 0.59
CA ARG A 36 -16.72 0.79 1.20
C ARG A 36 -15.84 -0.11 0.34
N THR A 37 -16.15 -0.23 -0.94
CA THR A 37 -15.38 -1.08 -1.87
C THR A 37 -13.91 -0.66 -1.93
N LEU A 38 -13.67 0.65 -2.00
CA LEU A 38 -12.30 1.19 -2.07
C LEU A 38 -11.54 0.94 -0.76
N VAL A 39 -12.18 1.13 0.39
CA VAL A 39 -11.55 0.86 1.70
C VAL A 39 -11.23 -0.63 1.83
N GLU A 40 -12.15 -1.50 1.43
CA GLU A 40 -11.91 -2.95 1.49
C GLU A 40 -10.70 -3.37 0.66
N SER A 41 -10.45 -2.70 -0.48
CA SER A 41 -9.31 -3.02 -1.32
C SER A 41 -7.96 -2.80 -0.63
N GLU A 42 -7.91 -1.91 0.35
CA GLU A 42 -6.71 -1.61 1.14
C GLU A 42 -6.65 -2.39 2.46
N THR A 43 -7.73 -3.09 2.82
CA THR A 43 -7.81 -3.80 4.09
C THR A 43 -7.41 -5.26 3.89
N GLU A 44 -6.48 -5.75 4.71
CA GLU A 44 -6.05 -7.14 4.66
C GLU A 44 -6.43 -7.89 5.93
N ASP A 45 -6.53 -9.22 5.83
CA ASP A 45 -6.75 -10.08 6.99
C ASP A 45 -5.46 -10.15 7.80
N LYS A 46 -5.43 -9.44 8.90
CA LYS A 46 -4.24 -9.32 9.77
C LYS A 46 -3.88 -10.61 10.49
N ARG A 47 -4.80 -11.59 10.56
CA ARG A 47 -4.57 -12.81 11.32
C ARG A 47 -4.04 -12.50 12.71
N ALA A 48 -4.83 -11.71 13.48
CA ALA A 48 -4.39 -11.11 14.74
C ALA A 48 -3.99 -12.12 15.82
N ASP A 49 -4.39 -13.38 15.68
CA ASP A 49 -4.04 -14.48 16.56
C ASP A 49 -2.65 -15.08 16.28
N LEU A 50 -1.96 -14.60 15.23
CA LEU A 50 -0.63 -15.07 14.85
C LEU A 50 0.37 -13.90 14.86
N PRO A 51 1.67 -14.17 15.09
CA PRO A 51 2.68 -13.11 15.00
C PRO A 51 2.69 -12.48 13.60
N PRO A 52 2.72 -11.13 13.51
CA PRO A 52 2.71 -10.46 12.20
C PRO A 52 3.83 -10.90 11.26
N GLU A 53 5.02 -11.17 11.78
CA GLU A 53 6.17 -11.62 10.99
C GLU A 53 5.94 -13.00 10.36
N ASP A 54 5.13 -13.85 10.99
CA ASP A 54 4.87 -15.21 10.49
C ASP A 54 3.84 -15.22 9.36
N THR A 55 3.02 -14.17 9.24
CA THR A 55 1.95 -14.09 8.25
C THR A 55 2.21 -13.04 7.17
N TRP A 56 3.31 -12.30 7.28
CA TRP A 56 3.59 -11.18 6.39
C TRP A 56 3.52 -11.57 4.90
N ARG A 57 4.23 -12.63 4.53
CA ARG A 57 4.32 -13.05 3.12
C ARG A 57 2.96 -13.42 2.55
N ILE A 58 2.19 -14.24 3.28
CA ILE A 58 0.89 -14.69 2.79
C ILE A 58 -0.10 -13.52 2.68
N ARG A 59 -0.08 -12.58 3.65
CA ARG A 59 -0.93 -11.40 3.59
C ARG A 59 -0.62 -10.55 2.36
N LYS A 60 0.67 -10.37 2.07
CA LYS A 60 1.10 -9.58 0.91
C LYS A 60 0.77 -10.28 -0.40
N GLU A 61 0.93 -11.59 -0.47
CA GLU A 61 0.55 -12.36 -1.66
C GLU A 61 -0.96 -12.25 -1.95
N GLU A 62 -1.78 -12.36 -0.92
CA GLU A 62 -3.23 -12.21 -1.07
C GLU A 62 -3.61 -10.81 -1.54
N SER A 63 -3.01 -9.78 -0.97
CA SER A 63 -3.28 -8.39 -1.35
C SER A 63 -2.86 -8.11 -2.80
N LEU A 64 -1.70 -8.61 -3.21
CA LEU A 64 -1.21 -8.43 -4.58
C LEU A 64 -2.10 -9.16 -5.60
N GLU A 65 -2.59 -10.34 -5.26
CA GLU A 65 -3.51 -11.08 -6.11
C GLU A 65 -4.81 -10.30 -6.31
N GLU A 66 -5.37 -9.75 -5.25
CA GLU A 66 -6.57 -8.92 -5.34
C GLU A 66 -6.33 -7.68 -6.19
N LEU A 67 -5.19 -7.02 -6.02
CA LEU A 67 -4.83 -5.85 -6.82
C LEU A 67 -4.70 -6.22 -8.31
N ALA A 68 -4.04 -7.35 -8.61
CA ALA A 68 -3.86 -7.81 -9.98
C ALA A 68 -5.20 -8.08 -10.68
N ASN A 69 -6.21 -8.49 -9.94
CA ASN A 69 -7.52 -8.89 -10.48
C ASN A 69 -8.60 -7.81 -10.35
N CYS A 70 -8.28 -6.64 -9.80
CA CYS A 70 -9.31 -5.65 -9.46
C CYS A 70 -9.98 -5.01 -10.70
N GLY A 71 -9.25 -4.83 -11.79
CA GLY A 71 -9.78 -4.21 -13.00
C GLY A 71 -10.34 -2.80 -12.81
N ASP A 72 -9.87 -2.06 -11.83
CA ASP A 72 -10.44 -0.78 -11.41
C ASP A 72 -9.32 0.25 -11.22
N ASN A 73 -9.29 1.27 -12.09
CA ASN A 73 -8.27 2.30 -12.02
C ASN A 73 -8.30 3.10 -10.72
N ASP A 74 -9.46 3.29 -10.11
CA ASP A 74 -9.54 4.00 -8.83
C ASP A 74 -8.84 3.23 -7.73
N ILE A 75 -8.90 1.90 -7.75
CA ILE A 75 -8.17 1.05 -6.81
C ILE A 75 -6.66 1.19 -7.05
N LEU A 76 -6.23 1.19 -8.32
CA LEU A 76 -4.81 1.40 -8.65
C LEU A 76 -4.31 2.76 -8.15
N ILE A 77 -5.11 3.81 -8.32
CA ILE A 77 -4.77 5.16 -7.86
C ILE A 77 -4.64 5.19 -6.33
N LEU A 78 -5.60 4.58 -5.64
CA LEU A 78 -5.61 4.50 -4.18
C LEU A 78 -4.36 3.79 -3.67
N TRP A 79 -4.04 2.63 -4.24
CA TRP A 79 -2.86 1.86 -3.86
C TRP A 79 -1.57 2.63 -4.13
N LEU A 80 -1.45 3.23 -5.31
CA LEU A 80 -0.26 4.01 -5.65
C LEU A 80 -0.06 5.16 -4.67
N GLY A 81 -1.12 5.89 -4.33
CA GLY A 81 -1.05 6.99 -3.38
C GLY A 81 -0.58 6.55 -2.00
N ASP A 82 -1.15 5.45 -1.50
CA ASP A 82 -0.79 4.90 -0.20
C ASP A 82 0.68 4.41 -0.19
N LYS A 83 1.08 3.69 -1.22
CA LYS A 83 2.44 3.13 -1.28
C LYS A 83 3.48 4.21 -1.59
N LEU A 84 3.11 5.27 -2.30
CA LEU A 84 4.00 6.43 -2.45
C LEU A 84 4.26 7.09 -1.10
N ALA A 85 3.23 7.24 -0.27
CA ALA A 85 3.40 7.79 1.08
C ALA A 85 4.35 6.91 1.91
N ASN A 86 4.20 5.58 1.83
CA ASN A 86 5.11 4.64 2.48
C ASN A 86 6.53 4.79 1.97
N MET A 87 6.70 4.92 0.66
CA MET A 87 8.02 5.01 0.05
C MET A 87 8.73 6.32 0.41
N ARG A 88 7.97 7.41 0.52
CA ARG A 88 8.51 8.68 1.01
C ARG A 88 8.99 8.57 2.46
N SER A 89 8.24 7.85 3.29
CA SER A 89 8.64 7.59 4.68
C SER A 89 9.90 6.72 4.73
N PHE A 90 9.95 5.66 3.92
CA PHE A 90 11.13 4.78 3.83
C PHE A 90 12.36 5.57 3.41
N TYR A 91 12.21 6.48 2.45
CA TYR A 91 13.33 7.31 1.99
C TYR A 91 13.88 8.18 3.11
N ARG A 92 13.02 8.78 3.93
CA ARG A 92 13.45 9.59 5.08
C ARG A 92 14.24 8.74 6.09
N ILE A 93 13.73 7.53 6.38
CA ILE A 93 14.40 6.62 7.32
C ILE A 93 15.72 6.13 6.74
N TRP A 94 15.72 5.77 5.46
CA TRP A 94 16.92 5.29 4.77
C TRP A 94 18.03 6.35 4.77
N ARG A 95 17.70 7.61 4.59
CA ARG A 95 18.68 8.69 4.64
C ARG A 95 19.38 8.80 6.00
N ASN A 96 18.69 8.45 7.07
CA ASN A 96 19.21 8.55 8.43
C ASN A 96 19.88 7.26 8.90
N GLU A 97 19.35 6.11 8.51
CA GLU A 97 19.76 4.82 9.06
C GLU A 97 20.35 3.86 8.04
N GLY A 98 20.20 4.13 6.74
CA GLY A 98 20.65 3.23 5.70
C GLY A 98 19.97 1.87 5.80
N LYS A 99 20.70 0.82 5.51
CA LYS A 99 20.18 -0.56 5.53
C LYS A 99 19.68 -1.02 6.90
N ASN A 100 20.11 -0.37 7.96
CA ASN A 100 19.68 -0.74 9.32
C ASN A 100 18.19 -0.47 9.55
N MET A 101 17.55 0.34 8.71
CA MET A 101 16.13 0.65 8.82
C MET A 101 15.24 -0.59 8.86
N TRP A 102 15.65 -1.65 8.14
CA TRP A 102 14.79 -2.84 8.01
C TRP A 102 14.62 -3.61 9.32
N GLN A 103 15.49 -3.39 10.30
CA GLN A 103 15.39 -4.04 11.60
C GLN A 103 14.16 -3.57 12.40
N SER A 104 13.59 -2.43 12.05
CA SER A 104 12.41 -1.86 12.72
C SER A 104 11.08 -2.44 12.21
N PHE A 105 11.10 -3.23 11.15
CA PHE A 105 9.88 -3.74 10.50
C PHE A 105 9.64 -5.22 10.86
N ASN A 106 8.38 -5.64 10.76
CA ASN A 106 8.02 -7.04 10.93
C ASN A 106 8.72 -7.94 9.92
N GLN A 107 8.78 -7.50 8.66
CA GLN A 107 9.61 -8.16 7.65
C GLN A 107 10.95 -7.43 7.57
N LYS A 108 12.00 -8.09 8.03
CA LYS A 108 13.34 -7.49 8.12
C LYS A 108 14.22 -7.77 6.91
N ASP A 109 13.77 -8.64 6.00
CA ASP A 109 14.50 -8.96 4.77
C ASP A 109 14.17 -7.91 3.71
N PRO A 110 15.13 -7.06 3.30
CA PRO A 110 14.87 -6.05 2.28
C PRO A 110 14.49 -6.64 0.92
N GLU A 111 14.92 -7.86 0.60
CA GLU A 111 14.52 -8.50 -0.66
C GLU A 111 13.03 -8.84 -0.68
N GLN A 112 12.46 -9.24 0.46
CA GLN A 112 11.03 -9.48 0.57
C GLN A 112 10.24 -8.17 0.46
N GLN A 113 10.71 -7.10 1.11
CA GLN A 113 10.11 -5.79 1.00
C GLN A 113 10.18 -5.28 -0.44
N PHE A 114 11.33 -5.43 -1.09
CA PHE A 114 11.49 -5.03 -2.50
C PHE A 114 10.52 -5.78 -3.40
N TRP A 115 10.41 -7.08 -3.23
CA TRP A 115 9.46 -7.89 -4.00
C TRP A 115 8.04 -7.30 -3.93
N TYR A 116 7.58 -6.96 -2.73
CA TYR A 116 6.24 -6.44 -2.54
C TYR A 116 6.05 -5.09 -3.25
N TYR A 117 6.92 -4.13 -2.96
CA TYR A 117 6.78 -2.78 -3.50
C TYR A 117 7.05 -2.72 -5.01
N ASN A 118 7.97 -3.54 -5.51
CA ASN A 118 8.24 -3.62 -6.94
C ASN A 118 7.07 -4.25 -7.70
N THR A 119 6.43 -5.26 -7.13
CA THR A 119 5.24 -5.87 -7.74
C THR A 119 4.11 -4.83 -7.83
N ILE A 120 3.95 -3.98 -6.83
CA ILE A 120 2.97 -2.90 -6.88
C ILE A 120 3.30 -1.92 -8.02
N ALA A 121 4.58 -1.58 -8.23
CA ALA A 121 4.98 -0.73 -9.35
C ALA A 121 4.55 -1.35 -10.68
N GLU A 122 4.76 -2.65 -10.85
CA GLU A 122 4.36 -3.37 -12.06
C GLU A 122 2.84 -3.39 -12.24
N LEU A 123 2.09 -3.69 -11.18
CA LEU A 123 0.63 -3.77 -11.23
C LEU A 123 -0.03 -2.40 -11.43
N THR A 124 0.63 -1.32 -11.02
CA THR A 124 0.14 0.05 -11.22
C THR A 124 0.72 0.70 -12.47
N SER A 125 1.42 -0.04 -13.32
CA SER A 125 2.04 0.49 -14.53
C SER A 125 1.07 1.18 -15.51
N PRO A 126 -0.24 0.89 -15.53
CA PRO A 126 -1.17 1.74 -16.29
C PRO A 126 -1.13 3.22 -15.90
N LEU A 127 -0.60 3.55 -14.72
CA LEU A 127 -0.45 4.91 -14.23
C LEU A 127 0.95 5.50 -14.47
N LYS A 128 1.78 4.84 -15.27
CA LYS A 128 3.20 5.19 -15.44
C LYS A 128 3.47 6.59 -15.95
N ASP A 129 2.51 7.20 -16.62
CA ASP A 129 2.65 8.56 -17.16
C ASP A 129 2.37 9.64 -16.11
N PHE A 130 1.86 9.25 -14.94
CA PHE A 130 1.63 10.21 -13.85
C PHE A 130 2.92 10.46 -13.07
N PRO A 131 3.17 11.72 -12.68
CA PRO A 131 4.34 12.05 -11.84
C PRO A 131 4.41 11.24 -10.55
N ALA A 132 3.29 10.90 -9.94
CA ALA A 132 3.26 10.10 -8.71
C ALA A 132 3.86 8.71 -8.92
N TRP A 133 3.57 8.05 -10.04
CA TRP A 133 4.14 6.75 -10.35
C TRP A 133 5.63 6.85 -10.60
N GLN A 134 6.04 7.89 -11.32
CA GLN A 134 7.46 8.11 -11.63
C GLN A 134 8.27 8.37 -10.36
N GLU A 135 7.73 9.18 -9.45
CA GLU A 135 8.36 9.40 -8.14
C GLU A 135 8.45 8.10 -7.34
N TYR A 136 7.37 7.33 -7.29
CA TYR A 136 7.33 6.05 -6.58
C TYR A 136 8.43 5.11 -7.09
N ASN A 137 8.53 4.95 -8.40
CA ASN A 137 9.49 4.05 -9.02
C ASN A 137 10.94 4.52 -8.76
N GLU A 138 11.19 5.83 -8.80
CA GLU A 138 12.51 6.39 -8.51
C GLU A 138 12.92 6.17 -7.06
N LEU A 139 12.01 6.44 -6.10
CA LEU A 139 12.27 6.22 -4.68
C LEU A 139 12.49 4.74 -4.38
N LEU A 140 11.75 3.87 -5.03
CA LEU A 140 11.92 2.42 -4.89
C LEU A 140 13.36 2.01 -5.20
N LYS A 141 13.90 2.51 -6.30
CA LYS A 141 15.29 2.21 -6.69
C LYS A 141 16.29 2.73 -5.68
N ILE A 142 16.06 3.93 -5.17
CA ILE A 142 16.97 4.55 -4.20
C ILE A 142 16.96 3.81 -2.87
N VAL A 143 15.78 3.58 -2.30
CA VAL A 143 15.63 2.97 -0.97
C VAL A 143 16.16 1.54 -0.96
N PHE A 144 15.93 0.79 -2.02
CA PHE A 144 16.40 -0.59 -2.13
C PHE A 144 17.75 -0.70 -2.83
N GLU A 145 18.38 0.43 -3.11
CA GLU A 145 19.72 0.51 -3.71
C GLU A 145 19.83 -0.27 -5.03
N ARG A 146 18.80 -0.12 -5.86
CA ARG A 146 18.76 -0.72 -7.20
C ARG A 146 19.16 0.33 -8.22
N ASN A 147 20.16 0.04 -9.00
CA ASN A 147 20.66 0.92 -10.07
C ASN A 147 19.98 0.54 -11.38
N SER A 148 18.92 1.26 -11.74
CA SER A 148 18.09 1.07 -12.94
C SER A 148 17.26 -0.19 -12.89
#